data_04901768e7341a0f73c7a341865707d1
#
_entry.id   04901768e7341a0f73c7a341865707d1
#
_cell.length_a   1.000
_cell.length_b   1.000
_cell.length_c   1.000
_cell.angle_alpha   90.00
_cell.angle_beta   90.00
_cell.angle_gamma   90.00
#
_symmetry.space_group_name_H-M   'P 1'
#
loop_
_entity.id
_entity.type
_entity.pdbx_description
1 polymer ?
#
loop_
_entity_poly.entity_id
_entity_poly.type
_entity_poly.pdbx_seq_one_letter_code
_entity_poly.pdbx_strand_id
1 'polypeptide(L)'
;MLDINILKVTQAEFAYSRQRQAELELAGRFNEDETENTYDNCEPVDESFDYLKRGLVNQIKHAVYMHALKKYGKKINRELTNLKVVGRENLVGVKGGRIVTCNHISKVDSFAVRAAIGYEFKFVAADFNNWKGILGDISRNTGYLPLPAKMNLGLMRKFNHAVAYFLERKWPILFYPEQALWCDYKKPRPLKRGAFFYAAKHRCPVIPLFITMQDKPESVDEKGRANYGDYTVHILPPIYPRADLDERANVDYMMDANFQAWRQCYEKAYGQPLSYTTKITEDMDPVVQKYVQLVNQQK
;
A
#
# COMPACT_ATOMS: atom_id res chain seq x y z
N MET A 1 6.29 25.64 -4.87
CA MET A 1 6.93 24.34 -4.57
C MET A 1 6.08 23.68 -3.50
N LEU A 2 5.61 22.45 -3.70
CA LEU A 2 4.76 21.80 -2.68
C LEU A 2 5.57 21.63 -1.40
N ASP A 3 5.01 22.10 -0.26
CA ASP A 3 5.65 21.90 1.03
C ASP A 3 5.42 20.45 1.46
N ILE A 4 6.49 19.63 1.48
CA ILE A 4 6.40 18.22 1.88
C ILE A 4 6.05 18.05 3.36
N ASN A 5 6.18 19.10 4.18
CA ASN A 5 5.82 19.04 5.59
C ASN A 5 4.32 18.82 5.81
N ILE A 6 3.47 19.11 4.81
CA ILE A 6 2.05 18.76 4.88
C ILE A 6 1.78 17.26 4.92
N LEU A 7 2.76 16.45 4.55
CA LEU A 7 2.68 14.98 4.59
C LEU A 7 3.12 14.40 5.94
N LYS A 8 3.70 15.23 6.82
CA LYS A 8 4.08 14.81 8.17
C LYS A 8 2.84 14.57 9.03
N VAL A 9 2.95 13.64 9.95
CA VAL A 9 1.91 13.25 10.90
C VAL A 9 2.14 13.96 12.23
N THR A 10 1.10 14.43 12.88
CA THR A 10 1.20 15.03 14.21
C THR A 10 1.31 13.95 15.29
N GLN A 11 1.82 14.30 16.49
CA GLN A 11 1.84 13.38 17.63
C GLN A 11 0.42 12.92 18.01
N ALA A 12 -0.57 13.79 17.90
CA ALA A 12 -1.96 13.43 18.19
C ALA A 12 -2.50 12.41 17.17
N GLU A 13 -2.20 12.58 15.88
CA GLU A 13 -2.56 11.59 14.85
C GLU A 13 -1.86 10.25 15.10
N PHE A 14 -0.58 10.23 15.48
CA PHE A 14 0.11 8.98 15.84
C PHE A 14 -0.51 8.29 17.06
N ALA A 15 -0.81 9.04 18.11
CA ALA A 15 -1.45 8.48 19.29
C ALA A 15 -2.82 7.87 18.97
N TYR A 16 -3.63 8.59 18.17
CA TYR A 16 -4.91 8.09 17.69
C TYR A 16 -4.75 6.82 16.84
N SER A 17 -3.82 6.82 15.86
CA SER A 17 -3.55 5.66 15.02
C SER A 17 -3.17 4.44 15.85
N ARG A 18 -2.24 4.57 16.81
CA ARG A 18 -1.82 3.45 17.67
C ARG A 18 -2.97 2.89 18.49
N GLN A 19 -3.77 3.77 19.07
CA GLN A 19 -4.97 3.35 19.83
C GLN A 19 -5.92 2.57 18.91
N ARG A 20 -6.24 3.13 17.73
CA ARG A 20 -7.17 2.52 16.80
C ARG A 20 -6.66 1.19 16.22
N GLN A 21 -5.38 1.09 15.93
CA GLN A 21 -4.72 -0.15 15.51
C GLN A 21 -4.82 -1.25 16.57
N ALA A 22 -4.60 -0.90 17.84
CA ALA A 22 -4.74 -1.85 18.95
C ALA A 22 -6.19 -2.38 19.07
N GLU A 23 -7.20 -1.51 18.93
CA GLU A 23 -8.61 -1.90 18.89
C GLU A 23 -8.91 -2.89 17.77
N LEU A 24 -8.46 -2.54 16.57
CA LEU A 24 -8.72 -3.32 15.36
C LEU A 24 -7.98 -4.67 15.40
N GLU A 25 -6.73 -4.68 15.86
CA GLU A 25 -5.95 -5.91 16.02
C GLU A 25 -6.60 -6.85 17.06
N LEU A 26 -6.99 -6.32 18.23
CA LEU A 26 -7.66 -7.08 19.26
C LEU A 26 -8.99 -7.67 18.79
N ALA A 27 -9.71 -6.95 17.94
CA ALA A 27 -10.96 -7.39 17.35
C ALA A 27 -10.79 -8.29 16.11
N GLY A 28 -9.54 -8.50 15.63
CA GLY A 28 -9.26 -9.24 14.38
C GLY A 28 -9.73 -8.53 13.11
N ARG A 29 -9.93 -7.20 13.17
CA ARG A 29 -10.49 -6.38 12.09
C ARG A 29 -9.40 -5.73 11.23
N PHE A 30 -8.46 -6.51 10.76
CA PHE A 30 -7.22 -6.08 10.10
C PHE A 30 -7.38 -5.36 8.75
N ASN A 31 -8.53 -5.45 8.12
CA ASN A 31 -8.81 -4.86 6.81
C ASN A 31 -9.67 -3.60 6.86
N GLU A 32 -9.85 -3.05 8.05
CA GLU A 32 -10.53 -1.78 8.25
C GLU A 32 -9.52 -0.65 8.41
N ASP A 33 -9.79 0.49 7.81
CA ASP A 33 -8.95 1.67 7.97
C ASP A 33 -9.00 2.20 9.41
N GLU A 34 -7.90 2.75 9.87
CA GLU A 34 -7.82 3.40 11.18
C GLU A 34 -8.58 4.72 11.25
N THR A 35 -8.86 5.31 10.09
CA THR A 35 -9.64 6.54 9.96
C THR A 35 -10.87 6.29 9.08
N GLU A 36 -11.94 7.04 9.33
CA GLU A 36 -13.10 7.00 8.46
C GLU A 36 -12.78 7.63 7.11
N ASN A 37 -13.14 6.91 6.04
CA ASN A 37 -12.99 7.38 4.68
C ASN A 37 -14.23 8.18 4.27
N THR A 38 -14.03 9.38 3.72
CA THR A 38 -15.12 10.23 3.24
C THR A 38 -15.07 10.41 1.73
N TYR A 39 -16.25 10.65 1.14
CA TYR A 39 -16.40 10.96 -0.29
C TYR A 39 -16.55 12.47 -0.53
N ASP A 40 -16.43 13.32 0.49
CA ASP A 40 -16.78 14.74 0.43
C ASP A 40 -15.98 15.52 -0.61
N ASN A 41 -14.74 15.13 -0.86
CA ASN A 41 -13.86 15.79 -1.82
C ASN A 41 -13.46 14.87 -2.97
N CYS A 42 -14.33 13.96 -3.39
CA CYS A 42 -14.07 12.99 -4.44
C CYS A 42 -14.88 13.24 -5.69
N GLU A 43 -14.29 13.00 -6.86
CA GLU A 43 -15.01 12.85 -8.11
C GLU A 43 -15.65 11.45 -8.15
N PRO A 44 -16.87 11.31 -8.63
CA PRO A 44 -17.48 9.99 -8.77
C PRO A 44 -16.69 9.13 -9.75
N VAL A 45 -16.61 7.84 -9.45
CA VAL A 45 -16.08 6.83 -10.37
C VAL A 45 -17.29 6.06 -10.90
N ASP A 46 -17.70 6.40 -12.10
CA ASP A 46 -18.83 5.81 -12.80
C ASP A 46 -18.42 5.18 -14.14
N GLU A 47 -19.38 4.79 -14.93
CA GLU A 47 -19.13 4.14 -16.22
C GLU A 47 -18.48 5.06 -17.26
N SER A 48 -18.42 6.37 -17.06
CA SER A 48 -17.69 7.32 -17.91
C SER A 48 -16.20 7.35 -17.61
N PHE A 49 -15.76 6.80 -16.47
CA PHE A 49 -14.36 6.86 -16.06
C PHE A 49 -13.42 6.19 -17.07
N ASP A 50 -12.44 6.97 -17.54
CA ASP A 50 -11.42 6.50 -18.50
C ASP A 50 -10.22 5.90 -17.74
N TYR A 51 -10.23 4.58 -17.57
CA TYR A 51 -9.14 3.82 -16.95
C TYR A 51 -7.84 3.83 -17.77
N LEU A 52 -7.94 3.95 -19.08
CA LEU A 52 -6.79 3.74 -19.95
C LEU A 52 -6.00 5.03 -20.23
N LYS A 53 -6.66 6.19 -20.09
CA LYS A 53 -6.04 7.51 -20.29
C LYS A 53 -5.25 7.60 -21.58
N ARG A 54 -5.80 7.03 -22.67
CA ARG A 54 -5.22 7.12 -24.02
C ARG A 54 -5.46 8.50 -24.59
N GLY A 55 -4.63 8.92 -25.53
CA GLY A 55 -4.74 10.23 -26.17
C GLY A 55 -3.60 11.17 -25.79
N LEU A 56 -3.28 12.07 -26.72
CA LEU A 56 -2.10 12.93 -26.64
C LEU A 56 -2.10 13.81 -25.38
N VAL A 57 -3.25 14.41 -25.04
CA VAL A 57 -3.37 15.28 -23.87
C VAL A 57 -3.04 14.51 -22.58
N ASN A 58 -3.57 13.29 -22.43
CA ASN A 58 -3.27 12.46 -21.25
C ASN A 58 -1.81 12.03 -21.21
N GLN A 59 -1.18 11.76 -22.36
CA GLN A 59 0.24 11.43 -22.43
C GLN A 59 1.12 12.62 -22.02
N ILE A 60 0.79 13.84 -22.46
CA ILE A 60 1.49 15.06 -22.03
C ILE A 60 1.32 15.29 -20.54
N LYS A 61 0.09 15.22 -20.01
CA LYS A 61 -0.17 15.31 -18.57
C LYS A 61 0.62 14.27 -17.79
N HIS A 62 0.61 13.01 -18.24
CA HIS A 62 1.39 11.93 -17.64
C HIS A 62 2.87 12.29 -17.56
N ALA A 63 3.48 12.72 -18.67
CA ALA A 63 4.91 13.05 -18.70
C ALA A 63 5.25 14.21 -17.75
N VAL A 64 4.44 15.27 -17.71
CA VAL A 64 4.63 16.43 -16.83
C VAL A 64 4.49 16.03 -15.37
N TYR A 65 3.41 15.33 -15.03
CA TYR A 65 3.16 14.92 -13.64
C TYR A 65 4.17 13.88 -13.15
N MET A 66 4.58 12.94 -14.01
CA MET A 66 5.61 11.97 -13.67
C MET A 66 6.97 12.64 -13.42
N HIS A 67 7.33 13.67 -14.19
CA HIS A 67 8.55 14.44 -13.93
C HIS A 67 8.51 15.09 -12.53
N ALA A 68 7.41 15.77 -12.22
CA ALA A 68 7.22 16.38 -10.91
C ALA A 68 7.24 15.33 -9.79
N LEU A 69 6.50 14.22 -9.97
CA LEU A 69 6.39 13.13 -9.00
C LEU A 69 7.76 12.46 -8.73
N LYS A 70 8.60 12.28 -9.75
CA LYS A 70 9.98 11.80 -9.58
C LYS A 70 10.81 12.73 -8.69
N LYS A 71 10.72 14.04 -8.93
CA LYS A 71 11.45 15.05 -8.15
C LYS A 71 10.97 15.08 -6.70
N TYR A 72 9.65 15.15 -6.48
CA TYR A 72 9.05 15.18 -5.14
C TYR A 72 9.25 13.86 -4.41
N GLY A 73 9.06 12.72 -5.08
CA GLY A 73 9.26 11.40 -4.49
C GLY A 73 10.68 11.18 -3.98
N LYS A 74 11.70 11.62 -4.73
CA LYS A 74 13.10 11.60 -4.25
C LYS A 74 13.28 12.44 -2.99
N LYS A 75 12.66 13.64 -2.93
CA LYS A 75 12.73 14.51 -1.77
C LYS A 75 12.03 13.89 -0.56
N ILE A 76 10.80 13.38 -0.74
CA ILE A 76 10.03 12.70 0.30
C ILE A 76 10.81 11.52 0.86
N ASN A 77 11.30 10.64 0.00
CA ASN A 77 12.04 9.45 0.40
C ASN A 77 13.33 9.77 1.17
N ARG A 78 14.02 10.87 0.82
CA ARG A 78 15.22 11.30 1.53
C ARG A 78 14.90 11.98 2.86
N GLU A 79 13.95 12.91 2.88
CA GLU A 79 13.76 13.83 4.00
C GLU A 79 12.74 13.32 5.03
N LEU A 80 11.72 12.56 4.59
CA LEU A 80 10.71 12.05 5.51
C LEU A 80 10.99 10.62 5.99
N THR A 81 11.48 9.74 5.10
CA THR A 81 11.61 8.32 5.40
C THR A 81 13.03 7.76 5.36
N ASN A 82 14.04 8.58 5.04
CA ASN A 82 15.45 8.15 4.90
C ASN A 82 15.57 6.78 4.20
N LEU A 83 14.87 6.64 3.07
CA LEU A 83 14.56 5.39 2.40
C LEU A 83 15.79 4.58 2.01
N LYS A 84 15.77 3.30 2.36
CA LYS A 84 16.66 2.26 1.84
C LYS A 84 15.86 1.27 0.99
N VAL A 85 16.51 0.67 0.00
CA VAL A 85 15.92 -0.38 -0.85
C VAL A 85 16.90 -1.54 -0.94
N VAL A 86 16.43 -2.74 -0.63
CA VAL A 86 17.22 -3.99 -0.69
C VAL A 86 16.46 -5.04 -1.52
N GLY A 87 17.18 -6.02 -2.06
CA GLY A 87 16.60 -7.12 -2.84
C GLY A 87 16.34 -6.78 -4.31
N ARG A 88 17.01 -5.75 -4.89
CA ARG A 88 16.84 -5.39 -6.31
C ARG A 88 17.22 -6.52 -7.28
N GLU A 89 18.10 -7.41 -6.86
CA GLU A 89 18.49 -8.61 -7.58
C GLU A 89 17.30 -9.53 -7.88
N ASN A 90 16.28 -9.53 -7.03
CA ASN A 90 15.04 -10.29 -7.23
C ASN A 90 14.20 -9.81 -8.43
N LEU A 91 14.47 -8.63 -8.96
CA LEU A 91 13.83 -8.13 -10.17
C LEU A 91 14.56 -8.54 -11.45
N VAL A 92 15.81 -9.03 -11.33
CA VAL A 92 16.60 -9.45 -12.50
C VAL A 92 15.93 -10.64 -13.17
N GLY A 93 15.70 -10.54 -14.48
CA GLY A 93 15.05 -11.59 -15.25
C GLY A 93 13.52 -11.65 -15.16
N VAL A 94 12.88 -10.87 -14.30
CA VAL A 94 11.42 -10.77 -14.25
C VAL A 94 10.92 -10.03 -15.50
N LYS A 95 10.23 -10.76 -16.38
CA LYS A 95 9.72 -10.25 -17.65
C LYS A 95 8.19 -10.17 -17.64
N GLY A 96 7.64 -9.28 -18.46
CA GLY A 96 6.20 -9.19 -18.66
C GLY A 96 5.47 -8.34 -17.61
N GLY A 97 4.15 -8.40 -17.69
CA GLY A 97 3.26 -7.81 -16.70
C GLY A 97 3.39 -8.55 -15.36
N ARG A 98 3.19 -7.84 -14.28
CA ARG A 98 3.34 -8.39 -12.93
C ARG A 98 2.47 -7.67 -11.93
N ILE A 99 2.00 -8.39 -10.96
CA ILE A 99 1.36 -7.82 -9.78
C ILE A 99 2.46 -7.51 -8.77
N VAL A 100 2.40 -6.35 -8.17
CA VAL A 100 3.27 -5.94 -7.06
C VAL A 100 2.39 -5.83 -5.83
N THR A 101 2.81 -6.42 -4.74
CA THR A 101 2.13 -6.30 -3.45
C THR A 101 3.02 -5.55 -2.47
N CYS A 102 2.42 -4.74 -1.59
CA CYS A 102 3.13 -4.05 -0.53
C CYS A 102 2.22 -3.94 0.70
N ASN A 103 2.78 -3.98 1.91
CA ASN A 103 2.09 -3.58 3.12
C ASN A 103 1.79 -2.07 3.06
N HIS A 104 0.70 -1.64 3.71
CA HIS A 104 0.23 -0.25 3.63
C HIS A 104 0.36 0.43 4.97
N ILE A 105 1.47 1.16 5.16
CA ILE A 105 1.88 1.70 6.45
C ILE A 105 1.98 3.23 6.48
N SER A 106 1.82 3.91 5.36
CA SER A 106 1.82 5.38 5.36
C SER A 106 1.20 5.98 4.10
N LYS A 107 0.82 7.26 4.20
CA LYS A 107 0.37 8.07 3.05
C LYS A 107 1.47 8.27 2.00
N VAL A 108 2.73 7.99 2.35
CA VAL A 108 3.90 8.21 1.47
C VAL A 108 4.55 6.91 0.96
N ASP A 109 4.07 5.74 1.35
CA ASP A 109 4.68 4.45 0.97
C ASP A 109 4.70 4.20 -0.55
N SER A 110 3.73 4.74 -1.29
CA SER A 110 3.74 4.68 -2.75
C SER A 110 4.98 5.33 -3.38
N PHE A 111 5.57 6.35 -2.75
CA PHE A 111 6.84 6.93 -3.20
C PHE A 111 8.03 6.02 -2.92
N ALA A 112 7.99 5.28 -1.79
CA ALA A 112 8.99 4.26 -1.47
C ALA A 112 8.93 3.10 -2.47
N VAL A 113 7.72 2.62 -2.80
CA VAL A 113 7.49 1.60 -3.83
C VAL A 113 8.01 2.08 -5.19
N ARG A 114 7.76 3.34 -5.58
CA ARG A 114 8.28 3.90 -6.84
C ARG A 114 9.81 3.93 -6.88
N ALA A 115 10.45 4.19 -5.77
CA ALA A 115 11.92 4.15 -5.70
C ALA A 115 12.46 2.71 -5.79
N ALA A 116 11.69 1.72 -5.32
CA ALA A 116 12.09 0.32 -5.32
C ALA A 116 12.01 -0.32 -6.71
N ILE A 117 10.85 -0.22 -7.37
CA ILE A 117 10.55 -0.96 -8.61
C ILE A 117 10.52 -0.10 -9.88
N GLY A 118 10.76 1.19 -9.76
CA GLY A 118 10.64 2.17 -10.85
C GLY A 118 9.38 3.01 -10.74
N TYR A 119 9.39 4.16 -11.40
CA TYR A 119 8.31 5.15 -11.26
C TYR A 119 7.08 4.82 -12.10
N GLU A 120 7.24 4.01 -13.14
CA GLU A 120 6.18 3.69 -14.11
C GLU A 120 5.46 2.41 -13.71
N PHE A 121 4.35 2.55 -12.98
CA PHE A 121 3.44 1.45 -12.67
C PHE A 121 2.00 1.97 -12.51
N LYS A 122 1.03 1.06 -12.51
CA LYS A 122 -0.35 1.33 -12.14
C LYS A 122 -0.57 0.94 -10.69
N PHE A 123 -1.47 1.62 -9.99
CA PHE A 123 -1.80 1.27 -8.61
C PHE A 123 -3.31 1.25 -8.40
N VAL A 124 -3.76 0.23 -7.70
CA VAL A 124 -5.17 0.05 -7.35
C VAL A 124 -5.42 0.68 -5.99
N ALA A 125 -6.41 1.55 -5.91
CA ALA A 125 -6.90 2.09 -4.67
C ALA A 125 -8.42 2.27 -4.75
N ALA A 126 -9.09 2.39 -3.60
CA ALA A 126 -10.53 2.57 -3.53
C ALA A 126 -10.98 3.88 -4.23
N ASP A 127 -12.21 3.89 -4.69
CA ASP A 127 -12.77 4.99 -5.49
C ASP A 127 -12.87 6.32 -4.72
N PHE A 128 -12.96 6.31 -3.39
CA PHE A 128 -12.88 7.53 -2.57
C PHE A 128 -11.51 8.24 -2.65
N ASN A 129 -10.48 7.61 -3.21
CA ASN A 129 -9.20 8.27 -3.53
C ASN A 129 -9.22 9.02 -4.86
N ASN A 130 -10.36 9.09 -5.55
CA ASN A 130 -10.53 9.88 -6.77
C ASN A 130 -10.78 11.36 -6.43
N TRP A 131 -9.81 12.01 -5.83
CA TRP A 131 -9.97 13.37 -5.32
C TRP A 131 -10.25 14.40 -6.42
N LYS A 132 -10.98 15.46 -6.06
CA LYS A 132 -11.16 16.65 -6.88
C LYS A 132 -9.86 17.44 -7.01
N GLY A 133 -9.80 18.31 -8.02
CA GLY A 133 -8.71 19.24 -8.21
C GLY A 133 -7.39 18.61 -8.66
N ILE A 134 -6.30 19.34 -8.43
CA ILE A 134 -4.98 19.02 -9.00
C ILE A 134 -4.39 17.72 -8.47
N LEU A 135 -4.60 17.39 -7.20
CA LEU A 135 -4.09 16.14 -6.61
C LEU A 135 -4.74 14.90 -7.24
N GLY A 136 -6.06 14.97 -7.45
CA GLY A 136 -6.77 13.92 -8.17
C GLY A 136 -6.36 13.83 -9.64
N ASP A 137 -6.15 14.96 -10.32
CA ASP A 137 -5.68 14.96 -11.70
C ASP A 137 -4.27 14.36 -11.83
N ILE A 138 -3.35 14.67 -10.90
CA ILE A 138 -2.05 14.02 -10.78
C ILE A 138 -2.22 12.51 -10.59
N SER A 139 -3.01 12.07 -9.61
CA SER A 139 -3.23 10.66 -9.31
C SER A 139 -3.75 9.91 -10.54
N ARG A 140 -4.84 10.40 -11.15
CA ARG A 140 -5.44 9.83 -12.37
C ARG A 140 -4.48 9.71 -13.54
N ASN A 141 -3.57 10.66 -13.70
CA ASN A 141 -2.60 10.65 -14.82
C ASN A 141 -1.28 9.98 -14.49
N THR A 142 -1.04 9.56 -13.23
CA THR A 142 0.19 8.86 -12.82
C THR A 142 -0.01 7.39 -12.43
N GLY A 143 -1.15 6.82 -12.83
CA GLY A 143 -1.34 5.37 -12.76
C GLY A 143 -2.45 4.86 -11.87
N TYR A 144 -3.30 5.73 -11.32
CA TYR A 144 -4.44 5.35 -10.50
C TYR A 144 -5.46 4.51 -11.26
N LEU A 145 -5.83 3.38 -10.68
CA LEU A 145 -6.91 2.49 -11.12
C LEU A 145 -7.92 2.38 -9.97
N PRO A 146 -9.02 3.15 -10.01
CA PRO A 146 -10.02 3.09 -8.95
C PRO A 146 -10.72 1.73 -8.91
N LEU A 147 -10.72 1.12 -7.73
CA LEU A 147 -11.53 -0.06 -7.46
C LEU A 147 -12.90 0.41 -6.94
N PRO A 148 -14.01 0.07 -7.61
CA PRO A 148 -15.34 0.47 -7.15
C PRO A 148 -15.67 -0.12 -5.79
N ALA A 149 -16.02 0.72 -4.81
CA ALA A 149 -16.44 0.26 -3.48
C ALA A 149 -17.85 -0.33 -3.51
N LYS A 150 -18.73 0.20 -4.38
CA LYS A 150 -20.06 -0.35 -4.59
C LYS A 150 -20.08 -1.30 -5.77
N MET A 151 -20.79 -2.42 -5.61
CA MET A 151 -20.95 -3.41 -6.70
C MET A 151 -21.62 -2.77 -7.91
N ASN A 152 -20.84 -2.60 -8.99
CA ASN A 152 -21.30 -2.17 -10.30
C ASN A 152 -20.62 -3.06 -11.36
N LEU A 153 -21.40 -3.92 -12.00
CA LEU A 153 -20.87 -4.90 -12.96
C LEU A 153 -20.25 -4.24 -14.20
N GLY A 154 -20.84 -3.14 -14.68
CA GLY A 154 -20.29 -2.38 -15.83
C GLY A 154 -18.90 -1.80 -15.51
N LEU A 155 -18.79 -1.16 -14.36
CA LEU A 155 -17.55 -0.57 -13.89
C LEU A 155 -16.50 -1.63 -13.58
N MET A 156 -16.89 -2.76 -12.97
CA MET A 156 -15.97 -3.89 -12.74
C MET A 156 -15.46 -4.51 -14.04
N ARG A 157 -16.27 -4.58 -15.09
CA ARG A 157 -15.81 -5.03 -16.42
C ARG A 157 -14.76 -4.08 -16.97
N LYS A 158 -14.95 -2.76 -16.87
CA LYS A 158 -13.97 -1.75 -17.30
C LYS A 158 -12.68 -1.84 -16.49
N PHE A 159 -12.77 -1.99 -15.17
CA PHE A 159 -11.61 -2.19 -14.30
C PHE A 159 -10.83 -3.46 -14.70
N ASN A 160 -11.52 -4.60 -14.84
CA ASN A 160 -10.90 -5.87 -15.26
C ASN A 160 -10.23 -5.76 -16.63
N HIS A 161 -10.87 -5.06 -17.58
CA HIS A 161 -10.28 -4.80 -18.88
C HIS A 161 -9.01 -3.94 -18.77
N ALA A 162 -9.01 -2.92 -17.93
CA ALA A 162 -7.84 -2.07 -17.72
C ALA A 162 -6.67 -2.85 -17.10
N VAL A 163 -6.94 -3.70 -16.10
CA VAL A 163 -5.91 -4.58 -15.51
C VAL A 163 -5.30 -5.48 -16.57
N ALA A 164 -6.13 -6.18 -17.37
CA ALA A 164 -5.66 -7.03 -18.47
C ALA A 164 -4.81 -6.23 -19.46
N TYR A 165 -5.33 -5.07 -19.92
CA TYR A 165 -4.66 -4.19 -20.87
C TYR A 165 -3.26 -3.77 -20.41
N PHE A 166 -3.10 -3.42 -19.14
CA PHE A 166 -1.80 -3.00 -18.61
C PHE A 166 -0.85 -4.17 -18.40
N LEU A 167 -1.32 -5.31 -17.91
CA LEU A 167 -0.49 -6.52 -17.73
C LEU A 167 0.05 -7.03 -19.08
N GLU A 168 -0.78 -7.09 -20.14
CA GLU A 168 -0.36 -7.45 -21.50
C GLU A 168 0.73 -6.51 -22.04
N ARG A 169 0.69 -5.24 -21.64
CA ARG A 169 1.70 -4.23 -22.00
C ARG A 169 2.89 -4.19 -21.05
N LYS A 170 3.04 -5.21 -20.23
CA LYS A 170 4.18 -5.41 -19.31
C LYS A 170 4.28 -4.39 -18.17
N TRP A 171 3.16 -3.70 -17.87
CA TRP A 171 3.15 -2.78 -16.76
C TRP A 171 3.06 -3.52 -15.42
N PRO A 172 3.81 -3.08 -14.39
CA PRO A 172 3.54 -3.48 -13.02
C PRO A 172 2.22 -2.87 -12.54
N ILE A 173 1.46 -3.63 -11.76
CA ILE A 173 0.27 -3.12 -11.08
C ILE A 173 0.42 -3.34 -9.58
N LEU A 174 0.47 -2.26 -8.82
CA LEU A 174 0.57 -2.27 -7.36
C LEU A 174 -0.80 -2.49 -6.72
N PHE A 175 -0.83 -3.41 -5.78
CA PHE A 175 -1.92 -3.62 -4.85
C PHE A 175 -1.41 -3.55 -3.41
N TYR A 176 -2.24 -3.04 -2.52
CA TYR A 176 -2.11 -3.19 -1.09
C TYR A 176 -3.09 -4.27 -0.61
N PRO A 177 -2.68 -5.54 -0.54
CA PRO A 177 -3.60 -6.65 -0.31
C PRO A 177 -4.19 -6.67 1.12
N GLU A 178 -3.68 -5.87 2.03
CA GLU A 178 -4.23 -5.62 3.35
C GLU A 178 -5.51 -4.76 3.31
N GLN A 179 -5.74 -4.04 2.21
CA GLN A 179 -6.88 -3.17 1.89
C GLN A 179 -7.05 -1.92 2.74
N ALA A 180 -6.34 -1.77 3.83
CA ALA A 180 -6.44 -0.66 4.75
C ALA A 180 -5.07 -0.02 5.00
N LEU A 181 -5.04 1.28 5.28
CA LEU A 181 -3.84 1.98 5.73
C LEU A 181 -3.79 1.96 7.26
N TRP A 182 -2.70 1.44 7.82
CA TRP A 182 -2.38 1.54 9.24
C TRP A 182 -1.03 2.23 9.42
N CYS A 183 -1.05 3.48 9.84
CA CYS A 183 0.14 4.32 9.96
C CYS A 183 1.17 3.71 10.91
N ASP A 184 2.38 3.50 10.37
CA ASP A 184 3.54 2.99 11.11
C ASP A 184 3.33 1.62 11.79
N TYR A 185 2.36 0.84 11.33
CA TYR A 185 2.14 -0.51 11.81
C TYR A 185 3.16 -1.49 11.21
N LYS A 186 3.94 -2.14 12.05
CA LYS A 186 5.10 -2.94 11.65
C LYS A 186 4.77 -4.35 11.19
N LYS A 187 3.70 -4.96 11.74
CA LYS A 187 3.36 -6.36 11.46
C LYS A 187 2.66 -6.50 10.10
N PRO A 188 2.95 -7.56 9.31
CA PRO A 188 2.14 -7.87 8.14
C PRO A 188 0.71 -8.22 8.60
N ARG A 189 -0.30 -7.74 7.89
CA ARG A 189 -1.71 -8.05 8.18
C ARG A 189 -2.25 -9.13 7.24
N PRO A 190 -3.33 -9.85 7.60
CA PRO A 190 -3.96 -10.84 6.73
C PRO A 190 -4.31 -10.27 5.35
N LEU A 191 -4.02 -11.02 4.31
CA LEU A 191 -4.15 -10.59 2.92
C LEU A 191 -5.52 -10.93 2.33
N LYS A 192 -6.00 -10.09 1.40
CA LYS A 192 -7.18 -10.33 0.59
C LYS A 192 -6.82 -10.85 -0.79
N ARG A 193 -7.71 -11.66 -1.36
CA ARG A 193 -7.48 -12.45 -2.58
C ARG A 193 -7.29 -11.63 -3.87
N GLY A 194 -7.74 -10.36 -3.91
CA GLY A 194 -7.87 -9.58 -5.14
C GLY A 194 -6.60 -9.48 -5.99
N ALA A 195 -5.45 -9.16 -5.39
CA ALA A 195 -4.17 -9.08 -6.09
C ALA A 195 -3.77 -10.43 -6.71
N PHE A 196 -3.94 -11.50 -5.95
CA PHE A 196 -3.56 -12.86 -6.33
C PHE A 196 -4.52 -13.44 -7.38
N PHE A 197 -5.79 -13.05 -7.36
CA PHE A 197 -6.75 -13.39 -8.42
C PHE A 197 -6.27 -12.86 -9.78
N TYR A 198 -5.83 -11.60 -9.87
CA TYR A 198 -5.32 -11.06 -11.13
C TYR A 198 -4.00 -11.73 -11.54
N ALA A 199 -3.12 -12.03 -10.59
CA ALA A 199 -1.88 -12.74 -10.89
C ALA A 199 -2.14 -14.15 -11.44
N ALA A 200 -3.01 -14.93 -10.81
CA ALA A 200 -3.38 -16.28 -11.25
C ALA A 200 -4.08 -16.25 -12.62
N LYS A 201 -5.09 -15.39 -12.77
CA LYS A 201 -5.88 -15.25 -14.01
C LYS A 201 -5.04 -14.87 -15.21
N HIS A 202 -4.08 -13.97 -15.04
CA HIS A 202 -3.21 -13.51 -16.13
C HIS A 202 -1.88 -14.26 -16.19
N ARG A 203 -1.71 -15.31 -15.37
CA ARG A 203 -0.51 -16.14 -15.27
C ARG A 203 0.77 -15.31 -15.17
N CYS A 204 0.73 -14.24 -14.38
CA CYS A 204 1.87 -13.36 -14.15
C CYS A 204 2.39 -13.48 -12.72
N PRO A 205 3.68 -13.17 -12.48
CA PRO A 205 4.24 -13.25 -11.14
C PRO A 205 3.70 -12.18 -10.20
N VAL A 206 3.69 -12.49 -8.91
CA VAL A 206 3.60 -11.53 -7.82
C VAL A 206 5.00 -11.16 -7.36
N ILE A 207 5.28 -9.88 -7.21
CA ILE A 207 6.50 -9.35 -6.60
C ILE A 207 6.13 -8.83 -5.21
N PRO A 208 6.42 -9.58 -4.15
CA PRO A 208 6.14 -9.10 -2.80
C PRO A 208 7.15 -8.02 -2.41
N LEU A 209 6.65 -6.86 -2.00
CA LEU A 209 7.43 -5.85 -1.31
C LEU A 209 6.98 -5.81 0.15
N PHE A 210 7.92 -5.61 1.06
CA PHE A 210 7.61 -5.38 2.45
C PHE A 210 8.41 -4.18 2.95
N ILE A 211 7.72 -3.19 3.52
CA ILE A 211 8.37 -2.01 4.11
C ILE A 211 8.52 -2.30 5.60
N THR A 212 9.77 -2.33 6.06
CA THR A 212 10.10 -2.27 7.47
C THR A 212 10.49 -0.85 7.84
N MET A 213 10.30 -0.49 9.08
CA MET A 213 10.71 0.81 9.58
C MET A 213 11.43 0.71 10.92
N GLN A 214 12.38 1.62 11.13
CA GLN A 214 13.01 1.86 12.42
C GLN A 214 12.47 3.16 12.97
N ASP A 215 12.02 3.13 14.24
CA ASP A 215 11.55 4.33 14.90
C ASP A 215 12.69 5.34 15.01
N LYS A 216 12.38 6.60 14.81
CA LYS A 216 13.29 7.69 15.10
C LYS A 216 13.03 8.21 16.52
N PRO A 217 14.06 8.76 17.17
CA PRO A 217 13.82 9.57 18.36
C PRO A 217 12.77 10.63 18.05
N GLU A 218 11.83 10.82 18.96
CA GLU A 218 10.75 11.80 18.79
C GLU A 218 11.38 13.20 18.59
N SER A 219 11.36 13.66 17.36
CA SER A 219 11.63 15.04 17.01
C SER A 219 10.41 15.61 16.31
N VAL A 220 9.80 16.59 16.92
CA VAL A 220 8.71 17.32 16.31
C VAL A 220 9.20 18.68 15.84
N ASP A 221 8.66 19.15 14.72
CA ASP A 221 8.87 20.52 14.29
C ASP A 221 8.02 21.51 15.15
N GLU A 222 8.20 22.80 14.90
CA GLU A 222 7.47 23.87 15.63
C GLU A 222 5.94 23.76 15.59
N LYS A 223 5.40 22.92 14.68
CA LYS A 223 3.96 22.65 14.55
C LYS A 223 3.56 21.30 15.15
N GLY A 224 4.41 20.67 15.94
CA GLY A 224 4.14 19.38 16.55
C GLY A 224 4.05 18.21 15.57
N ARG A 225 4.66 18.34 14.37
CA ARG A 225 4.63 17.30 13.32
C ARG A 225 5.92 16.50 13.37
N ALA A 226 5.77 15.18 13.40
CA ALA A 226 6.88 14.23 13.40
C ALA A 226 7.23 13.76 11.99
N ASN A 227 8.49 13.35 11.79
CA ASN A 227 8.90 12.59 10.62
C ASN A 227 8.45 11.12 10.79
N TYR A 228 8.22 10.46 9.66
CA TYR A 228 8.11 9.00 9.64
C TYR A 228 9.43 8.35 10.10
N GLY A 229 9.38 7.08 10.49
CA GLY A 229 10.57 6.27 10.76
C GLY A 229 11.47 6.12 9.53
N ASP A 230 12.65 5.52 9.72
CA ASP A 230 13.54 5.16 8.61
C ASP A 230 13.00 3.91 7.90
N TYR A 231 12.64 4.05 6.62
CA TYR A 231 12.05 2.96 5.85
C TYR A 231 13.10 2.14 5.12
N THR A 232 12.89 0.83 5.13
CA THR A 232 13.59 -0.09 4.22
C THR A 232 12.56 -0.87 3.41
N VAL A 233 12.54 -0.67 2.09
CA VAL A 233 11.74 -1.50 1.19
C VAL A 233 12.54 -2.77 0.87
N HIS A 234 12.00 -3.91 1.23
CA HIS A 234 12.52 -5.22 0.88
C HIS A 234 11.78 -5.72 -0.38
N ILE A 235 12.51 -5.94 -1.45
CA ILE A 235 12.00 -6.59 -2.65
C ILE A 235 12.26 -8.08 -2.44
N LEU A 236 11.21 -8.87 -2.26
CA LEU A 236 11.30 -10.29 -1.96
C LEU A 236 11.26 -11.13 -3.25
N PRO A 237 11.67 -12.42 -3.21
CA PRO A 237 11.66 -13.26 -4.39
C PRO A 237 10.31 -13.33 -5.09
N PRO A 238 10.27 -13.29 -6.43
CA PRO A 238 9.04 -13.38 -7.21
C PRO A 238 8.30 -14.70 -6.97
N ILE A 239 6.99 -14.63 -6.85
CA ILE A 239 6.11 -15.79 -6.73
C ILE A 239 5.44 -16.03 -8.08
N TYR A 240 5.72 -17.14 -8.72
CA TYR A 240 5.13 -17.48 -10.02
C TYR A 240 3.93 -18.42 -9.84
N PRO A 241 2.88 -18.30 -10.67
CA PRO A 241 1.80 -19.27 -10.67
C PRO A 241 2.32 -20.65 -11.11
N ARG A 242 1.88 -21.70 -10.42
CA ARG A 242 2.25 -23.08 -10.70
C ARG A 242 1.43 -23.62 -11.85
N ALA A 243 2.07 -24.38 -12.75
CA ALA A 243 1.41 -24.95 -13.92
C ALA A 243 0.48 -26.13 -13.58
N ASP A 244 0.77 -26.82 -12.47
CA ASP A 244 0.01 -27.97 -11.97
C ASP A 244 -1.23 -27.58 -11.13
N LEU A 245 -1.43 -26.29 -10.87
CA LEU A 245 -2.58 -25.78 -10.12
C LEU A 245 -3.57 -25.06 -11.04
N ASP A 246 -4.85 -25.23 -10.77
CA ASP A 246 -5.89 -24.41 -11.38
C ASP A 246 -5.83 -22.95 -10.91
N GLU A 247 -6.69 -22.07 -11.46
CA GLU A 247 -6.70 -20.65 -11.12
C GLU A 247 -6.98 -20.42 -9.63
N ARG A 248 -7.95 -21.11 -9.05
CA ARG A 248 -8.36 -20.95 -7.65
C ARG A 248 -7.25 -21.39 -6.69
N ALA A 249 -6.66 -22.55 -6.94
CA ALA A 249 -5.55 -23.06 -6.14
C ALA A 249 -4.29 -22.19 -6.26
N ASN A 250 -4.02 -21.61 -7.44
CA ASN A 250 -2.95 -20.64 -7.62
C ASN A 250 -3.18 -19.36 -6.82
N VAL A 251 -4.42 -18.85 -6.72
CA VAL A 251 -4.74 -17.70 -5.87
C VAL A 251 -4.35 -17.98 -4.42
N ASP A 252 -4.78 -19.14 -3.88
CA ASP A 252 -4.50 -19.50 -2.50
C ASP A 252 -3.00 -19.73 -2.27
N TYR A 253 -2.33 -20.44 -3.17
CA TYR A 253 -0.89 -20.66 -3.12
C TYR A 253 -0.09 -19.33 -3.13
N MET A 254 -0.38 -18.45 -4.08
CA MET A 254 0.37 -17.19 -4.23
C MET A 254 0.10 -16.24 -3.05
N MET A 255 -1.11 -16.23 -2.51
CA MET A 255 -1.47 -15.43 -1.34
C MET A 255 -0.73 -15.92 -0.10
N ASP A 256 -0.74 -17.23 0.15
CA ASP A 256 -0.01 -17.81 1.28
C ASP A 256 1.50 -17.59 1.15
N ALA A 257 2.09 -17.89 -0.01
CA ALA A 257 3.51 -17.66 -0.27
C ALA A 257 3.92 -16.19 -0.06
N ASN A 258 3.06 -15.24 -0.47
CA ASN A 258 3.31 -13.82 -0.23
C ASN A 258 3.29 -13.49 1.27
N PHE A 259 2.30 -13.99 1.99
CA PHE A 259 2.20 -13.75 3.43
C PHE A 259 3.38 -14.36 4.18
N GLN A 260 3.79 -15.59 3.85
CA GLN A 260 4.97 -16.22 4.45
C GLN A 260 6.26 -15.45 4.16
N ALA A 261 6.42 -14.91 2.94
CA ALA A 261 7.56 -14.08 2.60
C ALA A 261 7.59 -12.77 3.43
N TRP A 262 6.44 -12.12 3.62
CA TRP A 262 6.32 -10.94 4.47
C TRP A 262 6.59 -11.25 5.93
N ARG A 263 6.02 -12.36 6.44
CA ARG A 263 6.25 -12.83 7.81
C ARG A 263 7.73 -13.06 8.08
N GLN A 264 8.42 -13.81 7.21
CA GLN A 264 9.85 -14.07 7.35
C GLN A 264 10.68 -12.78 7.31
N CYS A 265 10.31 -11.83 6.42
CA CYS A 265 10.96 -10.53 6.36
C CYS A 265 10.77 -9.74 7.65
N TYR A 266 9.54 -9.72 8.20
CA TYR A 266 9.21 -9.10 9.48
C TYR A 266 10.02 -9.72 10.62
N GLU A 267 9.97 -11.05 10.77
CA GLU A 267 10.64 -11.78 11.85
C GLU A 267 12.17 -11.56 11.81
N LYS A 268 12.74 -11.53 10.60
CA LYS A 268 14.17 -11.22 10.41
C LYS A 268 14.51 -9.77 10.76
N ALA A 269 13.67 -8.83 10.36
CA ALA A 269 13.93 -7.40 10.55
C ALA A 269 13.80 -6.94 12.01
N TYR A 270 12.86 -7.53 12.76
CA TYR A 270 12.57 -7.14 14.13
C TYR A 270 13.03 -8.14 15.20
N GLY A 271 13.58 -9.30 14.80
CA GLY A 271 14.13 -10.31 15.71
C GLY A 271 13.11 -11.00 16.60
N GLN A 272 11.83 -10.97 16.23
CA GLN A 272 10.73 -11.54 17.01
C GLN A 272 9.72 -12.28 16.12
N PRO A 273 9.07 -13.35 16.61
CA PRO A 273 8.05 -14.05 15.85
C PRO A 273 6.83 -13.16 15.63
N LEU A 274 6.16 -13.35 14.49
CA LEU A 274 4.90 -12.68 14.22
C LEU A 274 3.83 -13.17 15.19
N SER A 275 3.29 -12.25 15.96
CA SER A 275 2.11 -12.49 16.80
C SER A 275 1.20 -11.27 16.76
N TYR A 276 -0.10 -11.49 16.83
CA TYR A 276 -1.06 -10.41 17.00
C TYR A 276 -1.49 -10.32 18.44
N THR A 277 -1.72 -9.09 18.89
CA THR A 277 -2.05 -8.82 20.27
C THR A 277 -3.47 -9.29 20.58
N THR A 278 -3.56 -10.30 21.45
CA THR A 278 -4.82 -10.76 22.00
C THR A 278 -4.91 -10.52 23.52
N LYS A 279 -3.77 -10.11 24.12
CA LYS A 279 -3.63 -9.85 25.57
C LYS A 279 -2.65 -8.70 25.77
N ILE A 280 -2.74 -8.04 26.92
CA ILE A 280 -1.77 -7.02 27.35
C ILE A 280 -0.46 -7.72 27.69
N THR A 281 0.65 -7.18 27.15
CA THR A 281 2.01 -7.58 27.50
C THR A 281 2.74 -6.39 28.12
N GLU A 282 3.77 -6.65 28.93
CA GLU A 282 4.52 -5.61 29.65
C GLU A 282 5.33 -4.69 28.72
N ASP A 283 5.67 -5.17 27.52
CA ASP A 283 6.42 -4.46 26.47
C ASP A 283 5.54 -3.59 25.56
N MET A 284 4.22 -3.58 25.76
CA MET A 284 3.32 -2.72 25.02
C MET A 284 3.51 -1.24 25.38
N ASP A 285 3.31 -0.38 24.39
CA ASP A 285 3.19 1.06 24.61
C ASP A 285 2.15 1.34 25.72
N PRO A 286 2.47 2.16 26.73
CA PRO A 286 1.55 2.45 27.86
C PRO A 286 0.17 2.96 27.44
N VAL A 287 0.08 3.70 26.31
CA VAL A 287 -1.19 4.17 25.77
C VAL A 287 -2.03 3.00 25.28
N VAL A 288 -1.39 2.04 24.61
CA VAL A 288 -2.03 0.81 24.12
C VAL A 288 -2.45 -0.07 25.29
N GLN A 289 -1.60 -0.23 26.32
CA GLN A 289 -1.94 -1.00 27.54
C GLN A 289 -3.20 -0.45 28.21
N LYS A 290 -3.25 0.87 28.42
CA LYS A 290 -4.41 1.53 29.05
C LYS A 290 -5.68 1.32 28.21
N TYR A 291 -5.56 1.38 26.90
CA TYR A 291 -6.69 1.17 26.00
C TYR A 291 -7.21 -0.28 26.04
N VAL A 292 -6.32 -1.27 25.93
CA VAL A 292 -6.68 -2.70 26.04
C VAL A 292 -7.35 -3.00 27.38
N GLN A 293 -6.91 -2.35 28.48
CA GLN A 293 -7.57 -2.45 29.79
C GLN A 293 -9.01 -1.95 29.73
N LEU A 294 -9.25 -0.78 29.12
CA LEU A 294 -10.60 -0.21 28.98
C LEU A 294 -11.53 -1.10 28.15
N VAL A 295 -11.05 -1.64 27.04
CA VAL A 295 -11.84 -2.57 26.19
C VAL A 295 -12.18 -3.86 26.92
N ASN A 296 -11.24 -4.41 27.70
CA ASN A 296 -11.47 -5.64 28.47
C ASN A 296 -12.43 -5.44 29.67
N GLN A 297 -12.56 -4.21 30.18
CA GLN A 297 -13.51 -3.87 31.23
C GLN A 297 -14.96 -3.73 30.72
N GLN A 298 -15.15 -3.54 29.41
CA GLN A 298 -16.46 -3.39 28.76
C GLN A 298 -17.05 -4.71 28.25
N LYS A 299 -16.31 -5.80 28.34
CA LYS A 299 -16.75 -7.18 28.01
C LYS A 299 -17.20 -7.92 29.28
#